data_c0d82e7530565c91933198bf47d6b445
#
_entry.id   c0d82e7530565c91933198bf47d6b445
#
_cell.length_a   1.000
_cell.length_b   1.000
_cell.length_c   1.000
_cell.angle_alpha   90.00
_cell.angle_beta   90.00
_cell.angle_gamma   90.00
#
_symmetry.space_group_name_H-M   'P 1'
#
loop_
_entity.id
_entity.type
_entity.pdbx_description
1 polymer ?
#
loop_
_entity_poly.entity_id
_entity_poly.type
_entity_poly.pdbx_seq_one_letter_code
_entity_poly.pdbx_strand_id
1 'polypeptide(L)'
;SVIAVIDLDSFEIAYKAETKGYPQTSGLGVVNENGYNYVYFSENASAGAIRYVKDKKGVTEVLDAQIVNGKKTAPSLFTPTGAQAQYAIADLVADENGTIYFKNDSGYIMAVGSEVEKLVTENAKTVCKEGEAYDASDLKVYAVLKNGVKKDVTDYVTIDDTALTADDDFVTVTYKYGMYRDKTKH
;
A
#
# COMPACT_ATOMS: atom_id res chain seq x y z
N SER A 1 -3.74 15.91 19.36
CA SER A 1 -4.95 15.96 18.52
C SER A 1 -5.68 14.64 18.61
N VAL A 2 -6.96 14.63 18.24
CA VAL A 2 -7.80 13.45 18.29
C VAL A 2 -8.69 13.36 17.05
N ILE A 3 -9.02 12.12 16.68
CA ILE A 3 -10.17 11.78 15.84
C ILE A 3 -11.28 11.33 16.79
N ALA A 4 -12.44 11.96 16.72
CA ALA A 4 -13.62 11.53 17.47
C ALA A 4 -14.54 10.73 16.54
N VAL A 5 -14.98 9.57 17.02
CA VAL A 5 -16.01 8.76 16.37
C VAL A 5 -17.32 9.00 17.09
N ILE A 6 -18.35 9.36 16.33
CA ILE A 6 -19.67 9.70 16.84
C ILE A 6 -20.65 8.59 16.46
N ASP A 7 -21.37 8.08 17.43
CA ASP A 7 -22.48 7.18 17.20
C ASP A 7 -23.68 7.96 16.66
N LEU A 8 -24.19 7.57 15.48
CA LEU A 8 -25.26 8.31 14.79
C LEU A 8 -26.67 8.02 15.36
N ASP A 9 -26.83 6.99 16.17
CA ASP A 9 -28.11 6.69 16.80
C ASP A 9 -28.31 7.54 18.06
N SER A 10 -27.22 7.72 18.86
CA SER A 10 -27.25 8.50 20.11
C SER A 10 -26.73 9.93 19.97
N PHE A 11 -25.98 10.23 18.91
CA PHE A 11 -25.20 11.47 18.70
C PHE A 11 -24.15 11.74 19.78
N GLU A 12 -23.70 10.68 20.46
CA GLU A 12 -22.65 10.77 21.46
C GLU A 12 -21.30 10.33 20.88
N ILE A 13 -20.21 10.77 21.51
CA ILE A 13 -18.86 10.31 21.17
C ILE A 13 -18.71 8.87 21.65
N ALA A 14 -18.62 7.92 20.70
CA ALA A 14 -18.36 6.52 21.00
C ALA A 14 -16.95 6.32 21.56
N TYR A 15 -15.95 6.94 20.93
CA TYR A 15 -14.55 6.95 21.41
C TYR A 15 -13.72 8.04 20.72
N LYS A 16 -12.49 8.23 21.23
CA LYS A 16 -11.49 9.13 20.68
C LYS A 16 -10.20 8.37 20.41
N ALA A 17 -9.63 8.56 19.24
CA ALA A 17 -8.29 8.08 18.87
C ALA A 17 -7.31 9.25 18.94
N GLU A 18 -6.27 9.14 19.74
CA GLU A 18 -5.18 10.13 19.74
C GLU A 18 -4.40 10.07 18.43
N THR A 19 -3.81 11.18 18.03
CA THR A 19 -2.93 11.30 16.86
C THR A 19 -1.62 11.96 17.29
N LYS A 20 -0.51 11.66 16.62
CA LYS A 20 0.78 12.31 16.90
C LYS A 20 0.85 13.72 16.33
N GLY A 21 0.28 13.90 15.14
CA GLY A 21 0.21 15.17 14.45
C GLY A 21 -1.24 15.62 14.26
N TYR A 22 -1.43 16.67 13.49
CA TYR A 22 -2.75 17.22 13.19
C TYR A 22 -3.29 16.59 11.90
N PRO A 23 -4.41 15.87 11.91
CA PRO A 23 -5.12 15.55 10.69
C PRO A 23 -5.76 16.84 10.16
N GLN A 24 -5.17 17.42 9.12
CA GLN A 24 -5.58 18.71 8.58
C GLN A 24 -6.35 18.60 7.26
N THR A 25 -6.48 17.39 6.75
CA THR A 25 -7.19 17.10 5.50
C THR A 25 -8.37 16.19 5.75
N SER A 26 -9.25 16.08 4.77
CA SER A 26 -10.33 15.10 4.81
C SER A 26 -9.76 13.68 4.86
N GLY A 27 -10.38 12.83 5.66
CA GLY A 27 -10.08 11.39 5.67
C GLY A 27 -10.57 10.73 4.39
N LEU A 28 -9.81 9.76 3.92
CA LEU A 28 -10.26 8.83 2.88
C LEU A 28 -11.10 7.74 3.56
N GLY A 29 -12.41 7.81 3.40
CA GLY A 29 -13.31 6.74 3.82
C GLY A 29 -13.18 5.56 2.88
N VAL A 30 -12.80 4.42 3.38
CA VAL A 30 -12.74 3.17 2.62
C VAL A 30 -13.63 2.14 3.25
N VAL A 31 -14.30 1.51 2.40
CA VAL A 31 -15.20 0.40 2.46
C VAL A 31 -14.70 -0.75 3.33
N ASN A 32 -15.62 -1.20 4.07
CA ASN A 32 -15.95 -2.47 4.64
C ASN A 32 -15.11 -3.66 4.14
N GLU A 33 -14.09 -3.97 4.87
CA GLU A 33 -13.46 -5.28 4.81
C GLU A 33 -13.80 -6.03 6.09
N ASN A 34 -14.40 -7.23 5.95
CA ASN A 34 -14.85 -8.06 7.09
C ASN A 34 -15.80 -7.36 8.08
N GLY A 35 -16.67 -6.49 7.58
CA GLY A 35 -17.65 -5.77 8.39
C GLY A 35 -17.11 -4.54 9.11
N TYR A 36 -15.88 -4.11 8.82
CA TYR A 36 -15.29 -2.88 9.35
C TYR A 36 -15.13 -1.82 8.26
N ASN A 37 -15.32 -0.57 8.64
CA ASN A 37 -14.96 0.58 7.84
C ASN A 37 -13.58 1.09 8.27
N TYR A 38 -12.76 1.45 7.30
CA TYR A 38 -11.47 2.06 7.53
C TYR A 38 -11.51 3.51 7.07
N VAL A 39 -11.06 4.41 7.93
CA VAL A 39 -10.90 5.83 7.59
C VAL A 39 -9.42 6.15 7.70
N TYR A 40 -8.79 6.38 6.55
CA TYR A 40 -7.38 6.74 6.45
C TYR A 40 -7.22 8.25 6.45
N PHE A 41 -6.16 8.74 7.07
CA PHE A 41 -5.82 10.16 7.11
C PHE A 41 -4.32 10.37 7.21
N SER A 42 -3.84 11.50 6.70
CA SER A 42 -2.46 11.94 6.86
C SER A 42 -2.28 12.75 8.13
N GLU A 43 -1.09 12.71 8.73
CA GLU A 43 -0.72 13.53 9.88
C GLU A 43 0.22 14.66 9.46
N ASN A 44 -0.11 15.89 9.82
CA ASN A 44 0.82 17.00 9.78
C ASN A 44 1.77 16.91 10.98
N ALA A 45 2.78 16.09 10.82
CA ALA A 45 3.88 15.86 11.75
C ALA A 45 5.17 15.63 10.97
N SER A 46 6.32 15.69 11.62
CA SER A 46 7.64 15.61 10.98
C SER A 46 7.90 14.36 10.15
N ALA A 47 7.15 13.27 10.36
CA ALA A 47 7.25 12.06 9.56
C ALA A 47 6.10 11.90 8.55
N GLY A 48 5.01 12.67 8.68
CA GLY A 48 3.88 12.64 7.74
C GLY A 48 3.24 11.27 7.57
N ALA A 49 2.97 10.57 8.68
CA ALA A 49 2.43 9.22 8.65
C ALA A 49 1.00 9.18 8.09
N ILE A 50 0.68 8.08 7.40
CA ILE A 50 -0.69 7.71 7.11
C ILE A 50 -1.19 6.81 8.24
N ARG A 51 -2.28 7.21 8.87
CA ARG A 51 -2.94 6.47 9.94
C ARG A 51 -4.34 6.07 9.54
N TYR A 52 -4.96 5.22 10.34
CA TYR A 52 -6.34 4.84 10.12
C TYR A 52 -7.12 4.69 11.44
N VAL A 53 -8.43 4.84 11.32
CA VAL A 53 -9.40 4.39 12.31
C VAL A 53 -10.18 3.24 11.68
N LYS A 54 -10.25 2.11 12.38
CA LYS A 54 -11.02 0.93 12.01
C LYS A 54 -12.24 0.87 12.90
N ASP A 55 -13.41 0.92 12.30
CA ASP A 55 -14.66 1.08 13.01
C ASP A 55 -15.78 0.20 12.48
N LYS A 56 -16.72 -0.12 13.32
CA LYS A 56 -18.05 -0.68 12.99
C LYS A 56 -19.04 -0.34 14.10
N LYS A 57 -20.33 -0.48 13.82
CA LYS A 57 -21.38 -0.27 14.84
C LYS A 57 -21.08 -1.08 16.12
N GLY A 58 -21.13 -0.39 17.26
CA GLY A 58 -20.92 -0.97 18.60
C GLY A 58 -19.46 -1.00 19.07
N VAL A 59 -18.51 -0.48 18.28
CA VAL A 59 -17.13 -0.26 18.74
C VAL A 59 -17.10 0.95 19.67
N THR A 60 -16.47 0.78 20.82
CA THR A 60 -16.38 1.80 21.87
C THR A 60 -14.95 2.19 22.22
N GLU A 61 -13.98 1.70 21.47
CA GLU A 61 -12.55 2.00 21.66
C GLU A 61 -11.76 1.91 20.37
N VAL A 62 -10.55 2.46 20.37
CA VAL A 62 -9.65 2.42 19.21
C VAL A 62 -9.17 0.99 18.99
N LEU A 63 -9.56 0.41 17.86
CA LEU A 63 -9.08 -0.91 17.44
C LEU A 63 -7.66 -0.81 16.89
N ASP A 64 -6.88 -1.88 17.08
CA ASP A 64 -5.48 -1.99 16.63
C ASP A 64 -4.58 -0.85 17.17
N ALA A 65 -4.98 -0.22 18.29
CA ALA A 65 -4.33 0.95 18.85
C ALA A 65 -2.84 0.76 19.13
N GLN A 66 -2.04 1.75 18.75
CA GLN A 66 -0.67 1.89 19.27
C GLN A 66 -0.70 2.66 20.58
N ILE A 67 0.06 2.20 21.57
CA ILE A 67 0.20 2.94 22.83
C ILE A 67 1.38 3.90 22.70
N VAL A 68 1.10 5.19 22.72
CA VAL A 68 2.10 6.25 22.66
C VAL A 68 1.93 7.15 23.87
N ASN A 69 2.95 7.24 24.71
CA ASN A 69 2.90 8.01 25.96
C ASN A 69 1.68 7.64 26.83
N GLY A 70 1.36 6.34 26.93
CA GLY A 70 0.23 5.83 27.70
C GLY A 70 -1.16 6.06 27.11
N LYS A 71 -1.25 6.62 25.88
CA LYS A 71 -2.53 6.90 25.21
C LYS A 71 -2.76 5.97 24.03
N LYS A 72 -4.03 5.56 23.83
CA LYS A 72 -4.47 4.82 22.63
C LYS A 72 -4.45 5.73 21.42
N THR A 73 -3.45 5.55 20.58
CA THR A 73 -3.20 6.33 19.36
C THR A 73 -3.67 5.55 18.14
N ALA A 74 -4.27 6.22 17.18
CA ALA A 74 -4.63 5.63 15.89
C ALA A 74 -3.42 4.93 15.27
N PRO A 75 -3.55 3.67 14.83
CA PRO A 75 -2.43 2.91 14.28
C PRO A 75 -1.89 3.54 13.00
N SER A 76 -0.59 3.40 12.78
CA SER A 76 0.06 3.82 11.54
C SER A 76 -0.04 2.71 10.51
N LEU A 77 -0.59 3.03 9.34
CA LEU A 77 -0.52 2.19 8.16
C LEU A 77 0.87 2.28 7.55
N PHE A 78 1.39 3.49 7.43
CA PHE A 78 2.68 3.77 6.81
C PHE A 78 3.32 5.01 7.43
N THR A 79 4.61 4.95 7.67
CA THR A 79 5.40 6.09 8.15
C THR A 79 6.59 6.27 7.22
N PRO A 80 6.66 7.37 6.46
CA PRO A 80 7.81 7.67 5.61
C PRO A 80 9.10 7.77 6.42
N THR A 81 10.22 7.42 5.79
CA THR A 81 11.55 7.48 6.39
C THR A 81 12.53 8.26 5.52
N GLY A 82 13.68 8.65 6.08
CA GLY A 82 14.73 9.34 5.35
C GLY A 82 14.22 10.65 4.72
N ALA A 83 14.55 10.88 3.46
CA ALA A 83 14.18 12.10 2.73
C ALA A 83 12.67 12.27 2.53
N GLN A 84 11.90 11.19 2.60
CA GLN A 84 10.44 11.21 2.47
C GLN A 84 9.72 11.56 3.79
N ALA A 85 10.41 11.53 4.93
CA ALA A 85 9.84 11.85 6.24
C ALA A 85 9.67 13.37 6.40
N GLN A 86 8.56 13.89 5.95
CA GLN A 86 8.20 15.31 5.99
C GLN A 86 6.72 15.49 6.39
N TYR A 87 6.33 16.71 6.69
CA TYR A 87 4.94 17.05 7.01
C TYR A 87 3.99 16.69 5.87
N ALA A 88 2.81 16.15 6.19
CA ALA A 88 1.79 15.79 5.22
C ALA A 88 0.49 16.54 5.51
N ILE A 89 0.08 17.38 4.57
CA ILE A 89 -1.15 18.17 4.60
C ILE A 89 -2.01 17.93 3.35
N ALA A 90 -1.62 16.98 2.50
CA ALA A 90 -2.34 16.66 1.29
C ALA A 90 -3.40 15.58 1.55
N ASP A 91 -4.46 15.63 0.77
CA ASP A 91 -5.49 14.60 0.75
C ASP A 91 -4.92 13.26 0.27
N LEU A 92 -5.60 12.19 0.65
CA LEU A 92 -5.35 10.83 0.20
C LEU A 92 -6.28 10.49 -0.95
N VAL A 93 -5.77 9.78 -1.93
CA VAL A 93 -6.57 9.25 -3.04
C VAL A 93 -6.30 7.76 -3.16
N ALA A 94 -7.33 6.95 -3.35
CA ALA A 94 -7.18 5.52 -3.59
C ALA A 94 -7.56 5.15 -5.01
N ASP A 95 -6.86 4.17 -5.59
CA ASP A 95 -7.27 3.52 -6.83
C ASP A 95 -8.26 2.37 -6.56
N GLU A 96 -8.79 1.78 -7.61
CA GLU A 96 -9.72 0.65 -7.56
C GLU A 96 -9.13 -0.62 -6.94
N ASN A 97 -7.81 -0.71 -6.85
CA ASN A 97 -7.08 -1.83 -6.22
C ASN A 97 -6.77 -1.57 -4.73
N GLY A 98 -7.22 -0.45 -4.18
CA GLY A 98 -6.99 -0.07 -2.79
C GLY A 98 -5.58 0.48 -2.52
N THR A 99 -4.83 0.88 -3.55
CA THR A 99 -3.56 1.59 -3.36
C THR A 99 -3.85 3.04 -3.01
N ILE A 100 -3.32 3.51 -1.90
CA ILE A 100 -3.46 4.90 -1.44
C ILE A 100 -2.28 5.72 -1.97
N TYR A 101 -2.58 6.78 -2.70
CA TYR A 101 -1.60 7.74 -3.20
C TYR A 101 -1.66 9.01 -2.38
N PHE A 102 -0.49 9.55 -2.05
CA PHE A 102 -0.37 10.81 -1.34
C PHE A 102 0.97 11.48 -1.62
N LYS A 103 1.04 12.75 -1.28
CA LYS A 103 2.29 13.52 -1.23
C LYS A 103 2.46 14.19 0.12
N ASN A 104 3.69 14.59 0.41
CA ASN A 104 4.01 15.44 1.54
C ASN A 104 5.04 16.51 1.12
N ASP A 105 5.56 17.28 2.05
CA ASP A 105 6.49 18.37 1.78
C ASP A 105 7.87 17.92 1.25
N SER A 106 8.12 16.62 1.20
CA SER A 106 9.31 16.07 0.54
C SER A 106 9.32 16.23 -0.98
N GLY A 107 8.16 16.53 -1.59
CA GLY A 107 7.99 16.60 -3.04
C GLY A 107 7.86 15.24 -3.72
N TYR A 108 7.89 14.12 -2.98
CA TYR A 108 7.64 12.79 -3.52
C TYR A 108 6.14 12.49 -3.55
N ILE A 109 5.70 11.82 -4.62
CA ILE A 109 4.43 11.12 -4.64
C ILE A 109 4.69 9.69 -4.15
N MET A 110 3.92 9.26 -3.16
CA MET A 110 4.05 7.95 -2.55
C MET A 110 2.80 7.12 -2.79
N ALA A 111 2.97 5.82 -2.94
CA ALA A 111 1.90 4.85 -3.09
C ALA A 111 2.02 3.79 -1.98
N VAL A 112 0.94 3.57 -1.26
CA VAL A 112 0.84 2.57 -0.19
C VAL A 112 -0.24 1.57 -0.57
N GLY A 113 0.15 0.34 -0.79
CA GLY A 113 -0.74 -0.74 -1.20
C GLY A 113 -0.51 -2.02 -0.41
N SER A 114 -1.29 -3.05 -0.72
CA SER A 114 -1.11 -4.37 -0.15
C SER A 114 0.18 -5.01 -0.66
N GLU A 115 0.85 -5.79 0.19
CA GLU A 115 2.06 -6.52 -0.19
C GLU A 115 1.77 -7.57 -1.27
N VAL A 116 2.76 -7.82 -2.13
CA VAL A 116 2.73 -8.92 -3.08
C VAL A 116 2.91 -10.24 -2.33
N GLU A 117 1.96 -11.15 -2.47
CA GLU A 117 2.02 -12.49 -1.91
C GLU A 117 2.82 -13.43 -2.82
N LYS A 118 2.55 -13.36 -4.13
CA LYS A 118 3.20 -14.21 -5.15
C LYS A 118 3.10 -13.60 -6.53
N LEU A 119 3.93 -14.10 -7.43
CA LEU A 119 3.75 -13.91 -8.88
C LEU A 119 3.04 -15.13 -9.47
N VAL A 120 2.23 -14.88 -10.49
CA VAL A 120 1.58 -15.90 -11.31
C VAL A 120 1.84 -15.55 -12.77
N THR A 121 2.21 -16.56 -13.56
CA THR A 121 2.46 -16.41 -14.98
C THR A 121 1.35 -17.06 -15.80
N GLU A 122 1.05 -16.48 -16.95
CA GLU A 122 0.17 -17.06 -17.98
C GLU A 122 0.92 -17.09 -19.31
N ASN A 123 0.61 -18.06 -20.16
CA ASN A 123 1.25 -18.25 -21.47
C ASN A 123 2.77 -18.46 -21.41
N ALA A 124 3.29 -18.99 -20.29
CA ALA A 124 4.69 -19.34 -20.21
C ALA A 124 5.03 -20.46 -21.25
N LYS A 125 6.04 -20.26 -22.04
CA LYS A 125 6.55 -21.29 -22.95
C LYS A 125 7.29 -22.36 -22.15
N THR A 126 6.90 -23.61 -22.32
CA THR A 126 7.49 -24.77 -21.65
C THR A 126 8.45 -25.56 -22.54
N VAL A 127 8.53 -25.20 -23.83
CA VAL A 127 9.46 -25.77 -24.78
C VAL A 127 10.31 -24.63 -25.34
N CYS A 128 11.59 -24.69 -25.06
CA CYS A 128 12.58 -23.71 -25.47
C CYS A 128 13.66 -24.40 -26.35
N LYS A 129 14.42 -23.61 -27.08
CA LYS A 129 15.47 -24.09 -27.92
C LYS A 129 16.83 -23.81 -27.27
N GLU A 130 17.66 -24.83 -27.20
CA GLU A 130 19.01 -24.73 -26.67
C GLU A 130 19.82 -23.69 -27.44
N GLY A 131 20.57 -22.85 -26.73
CA GLY A 131 21.40 -21.78 -27.28
C GLY A 131 20.64 -20.48 -27.57
N GLU A 132 19.31 -20.43 -27.37
CA GLU A 132 18.52 -19.21 -27.50
C GLU A 132 18.04 -18.73 -26.14
N ALA A 133 17.84 -17.42 -26.01
CA ALA A 133 17.21 -16.85 -24.82
C ALA A 133 15.74 -17.23 -24.76
N TYR A 134 15.16 -17.20 -23.55
CA TYR A 134 13.74 -17.45 -23.35
C TYR A 134 12.91 -16.41 -24.12
N ASP A 135 12.01 -16.87 -24.98
CA ASP A 135 11.08 -15.98 -25.67
C ASP A 135 9.85 -15.69 -24.80
N ALA A 136 9.84 -14.49 -24.25
CA ALA A 136 8.80 -14.00 -23.36
C ALA A 136 7.68 -13.21 -24.07
N SER A 137 7.63 -13.20 -25.41
CA SER A 137 6.71 -12.33 -26.17
C SER A 137 5.24 -12.47 -25.81
N ASP A 138 4.81 -13.66 -25.44
CA ASP A 138 3.42 -13.98 -25.05
C ASP A 138 3.22 -14.09 -23.54
N LEU A 139 4.31 -14.00 -22.75
CA LEU A 139 4.26 -14.15 -21.31
C LEU A 139 3.46 -13.01 -20.69
N LYS A 140 2.53 -13.36 -19.79
CA LYS A 140 1.87 -12.44 -18.89
C LYS A 140 2.28 -12.75 -17.46
N VAL A 141 2.58 -11.69 -16.71
CA VAL A 141 2.98 -11.81 -15.31
C VAL A 141 2.05 -10.98 -14.45
N TYR A 142 1.51 -11.60 -13.42
CA TYR A 142 0.61 -10.96 -12.48
C TYR A 142 1.15 -11.03 -11.07
N ALA A 143 1.15 -9.89 -10.37
CA ALA A 143 1.34 -9.84 -8.94
C ALA A 143 0.00 -10.11 -8.25
N VAL A 144 -0.06 -11.14 -7.43
CA VAL A 144 -1.21 -11.41 -6.54
C VAL A 144 -0.87 -10.76 -5.20
N LEU A 145 -1.71 -9.82 -4.78
CA LEU A 145 -1.55 -9.10 -3.52
C LEU A 145 -2.18 -9.88 -2.36
N LYS A 146 -1.74 -9.64 -1.13
CA LYS A 146 -2.30 -10.28 0.07
C LYS A 146 -3.81 -10.03 0.27
N ASN A 147 -4.34 -8.96 -0.30
CA ASN A 147 -5.78 -8.67 -0.32
C ASN A 147 -6.54 -9.41 -1.44
N GLY A 148 -5.88 -10.28 -2.20
CA GLY A 148 -6.46 -11.08 -3.29
C GLY A 148 -6.53 -10.37 -4.64
N VAL A 149 -6.16 -9.10 -4.73
CA VAL A 149 -6.13 -8.36 -6.00
C VAL A 149 -5.03 -8.91 -6.90
N LYS A 150 -5.35 -9.15 -8.17
CA LYS A 150 -4.41 -9.60 -9.21
C LYS A 150 -4.09 -8.41 -10.13
N LYS A 151 -2.83 -7.95 -10.13
CA LYS A 151 -2.34 -6.84 -10.95
C LYS A 151 -1.48 -7.35 -12.08
N ASP A 152 -1.71 -6.91 -13.33
CA ASP A 152 -0.78 -7.14 -14.44
C ASP A 152 0.49 -6.32 -14.21
N VAL A 153 1.62 -7.00 -14.12
CA VAL A 153 2.95 -6.41 -13.90
C VAL A 153 3.92 -6.80 -15.01
N THR A 154 3.42 -7.27 -16.12
CA THR A 154 4.21 -7.79 -17.25
C THR A 154 5.29 -6.79 -17.71
N ASP A 155 4.95 -5.51 -17.80
CA ASP A 155 5.89 -4.45 -18.22
C ASP A 155 6.89 -4.03 -17.13
N TYR A 156 6.75 -4.58 -15.91
CA TYR A 156 7.55 -4.21 -14.74
C TYR A 156 8.42 -5.34 -14.21
N VAL A 157 8.50 -6.45 -14.95
CA VAL A 157 9.36 -7.58 -14.57
C VAL A 157 10.63 -7.58 -15.41
N THR A 158 11.68 -8.17 -14.86
CA THR A 158 12.87 -8.57 -15.62
C THR A 158 12.87 -10.09 -15.72
N ILE A 159 13.22 -10.59 -16.90
CA ILE A 159 13.34 -12.02 -17.19
C ILE A 159 14.80 -12.27 -17.49
N ASP A 160 15.32 -13.38 -16.99
CA ASP A 160 16.67 -13.81 -17.33
C ASP A 160 16.73 -14.07 -18.83
N ASP A 161 17.61 -13.35 -19.53
CA ASP A 161 17.81 -13.37 -20.97
C ASP A 161 19.05 -14.18 -21.40
N THR A 162 19.67 -14.93 -20.47
CA THR A 162 20.77 -15.84 -20.80
C THR A 162 20.32 -16.92 -21.77
N ALA A 163 21.23 -17.31 -22.68
CA ALA A 163 20.99 -18.41 -23.58
C ALA A 163 20.78 -19.71 -22.78
N LEU A 164 19.68 -20.39 -23.07
CA LEU A 164 19.29 -21.62 -22.38
C LEU A 164 20.17 -22.80 -22.78
N THR A 165 20.45 -23.66 -21.83
CA THR A 165 21.17 -24.93 -22.01
C THR A 165 20.24 -26.11 -21.70
N ALA A 166 20.67 -27.32 -22.04
CA ALA A 166 19.91 -28.53 -21.73
C ALA A 166 19.76 -28.81 -20.22
N ASP A 167 20.57 -28.14 -19.40
CA ASP A 167 20.58 -28.31 -17.93
C ASP A 167 19.70 -27.27 -17.21
N ASP A 168 19.07 -26.33 -17.96
CA ASP A 168 18.21 -25.31 -17.38
C ASP A 168 16.78 -25.81 -17.19
N ASP A 169 16.38 -25.97 -15.92
CA ASP A 169 15.03 -26.42 -15.55
C ASP A 169 14.03 -25.28 -15.43
N PHE A 170 14.48 -24.02 -15.33
CA PHE A 170 13.62 -22.85 -15.14
C PHE A 170 14.24 -21.57 -15.66
N VAL A 171 13.39 -20.58 -15.90
CA VAL A 171 13.76 -19.20 -16.20
C VAL A 171 13.28 -18.30 -15.05
N THR A 172 14.15 -17.43 -14.59
CA THR A 172 13.82 -16.53 -13.47
C THR A 172 13.08 -15.28 -13.95
N VAL A 173 11.90 -15.05 -13.39
CA VAL A 173 11.13 -13.81 -13.55
C VAL A 173 11.20 -13.01 -12.26
N THR A 174 11.73 -11.80 -12.33
CA THR A 174 11.92 -10.93 -11.18
C THR A 174 11.03 -9.71 -11.28
N TYR A 175 10.18 -9.50 -10.27
CA TYR A 175 9.42 -8.29 -10.06
C TYR A 175 9.99 -7.53 -8.87
N LYS A 176 10.53 -6.34 -9.12
CA LYS A 176 11.02 -5.47 -8.04
C LYS A 176 9.85 -4.68 -7.47
N TYR A 177 9.24 -5.22 -6.44
CA TYR A 177 8.26 -4.51 -5.64
C TYR A 177 8.96 -3.66 -4.60
N GLY A 178 8.76 -2.36 -4.68
CA GLY A 178 9.33 -1.39 -3.75
C GLY A 178 9.69 -0.10 -4.47
N MET A 179 9.78 1.00 -3.74
CA MET A 179 9.94 2.39 -4.19
C MET A 179 10.56 2.55 -5.59
N TYR A 180 9.72 2.73 -6.59
CA TYR A 180 10.15 3.17 -7.91
C TYR A 180 10.56 4.63 -7.80
N ARG A 181 11.86 4.88 -7.83
CA ARG A 181 12.37 6.24 -8.02
C ARG A 181 12.59 6.44 -9.50
N ASP A 182 11.57 6.87 -10.20
CA ASP A 182 11.81 7.50 -11.48
C ASP A 182 12.42 8.88 -11.23
N LYS A 183 13.71 9.00 -11.51
CA LYS A 183 14.42 10.28 -11.53
C LYS A 183 14.27 10.91 -12.92
N THR A 184 13.08 11.00 -13.46
CA THR A 184 12.86 11.89 -14.58
C THR A 184 12.91 13.31 -14.07
N LYS A 185 14.01 13.97 -14.36
CA LYS A 185 14.16 15.41 -14.17
C LYS A 185 13.18 16.12 -15.10
N HIS A 186 12.38 16.96 -14.53
CA HIS A 186 11.85 18.14 -15.21
C HIS A 186 12.22 19.37 -14.40
#